data_d0a0e4df177c0a8552ac0e532138495a
#
_entry.id   d0a0e4df177c0a8552ac0e532138495a
#
_cell.length_a   1.000
_cell.length_b   1.000
_cell.length_c   1.000
_cell.angle_alpha   90.00
_cell.angle_beta   90.00
_cell.angle_gamma   90.00
#
_symmetry.space_group_name_H-M   'P 1'
#
loop_
_entity.id
_entity.type
_entity.pdbx_description
1 polymer ?
#
loop_
_entity_poly.entity_id
_entity_poly.type
_entity_poly.pdbx_seq_one_letter_code
_entity_poly.pdbx_strand_id
1 'polypeptide(L)'
;MEALTPFYEVNEVLVAMGAEKLNLCMQCGMCAGSCPWRIVDGPFNIRKLIRMAQLGVEGYESDDVLYGCTTCNTCVLKCPRGVTIIDVVKAMRGMMAEAGTIPGVLKTATGSVHSNGNPWSEPREKRTAWMEGLDVPVFEENTEYLLFVCCTSAYDPRSQNIAKAMVKVLKAAGVSFGIIGEEESCCGESVRKIGDEELFTNLAQKNIKLYQDKGVKKIITTSPHCYYTYTQEYPEFGGEFEVVHYTQLLAELIEKGTIKLSKTLDKKVTYHDPCYLGRHSELYDEPRALINAATGNNLVEMERSRNKSLCCGAGGGRLWMETPPEWRFSDLRIHEAIETGATILA
;
A
#
# COMPACT_ATOMS: atom_id res chain seq x y z
N MET A 1 -6.15 -21.31 36.00
CA MET A 1 -6.51 -20.39 34.90
C MET A 1 -7.04 -19.13 35.58
N GLU A 2 -6.30 -18.05 35.50
CA GLU A 2 -6.83 -16.76 35.90
C GLU A 2 -8.01 -16.38 34.99
N ALA A 3 -9.08 -15.87 35.61
CA ALA A 3 -10.23 -15.40 34.87
C ALA A 3 -9.84 -14.09 34.13
N LEU A 4 -10.02 -14.04 32.81
CA LEU A 4 -9.87 -12.81 32.04
C LEU A 4 -11.00 -11.84 32.43
N THR A 5 -10.63 -10.66 32.90
CA THR A 5 -11.57 -9.58 33.22
C THR A 5 -11.74 -8.67 32.02
N PRO A 6 -12.93 -8.54 31.44
CA PRO A 6 -13.16 -7.58 30.36
C PRO A 6 -13.06 -6.14 30.84
N PHE A 7 -12.45 -5.27 30.01
CA PHE A 7 -12.38 -3.83 30.21
C PHE A 7 -13.14 -3.11 29.10
N TYR A 8 -14.39 -2.78 29.35
CA TYR A 8 -15.26 -2.16 28.36
C TYR A 8 -14.77 -0.78 27.91
N GLU A 9 -14.05 -0.06 28.77
CA GLU A 9 -13.47 1.23 28.47
C GLU A 9 -12.46 1.16 27.30
N VAL A 10 -11.73 0.06 27.18
CA VAL A 10 -10.83 -0.18 26.06
C VAL A 10 -11.62 -0.33 24.75
N ASN A 11 -12.77 -1.01 24.77
CA ASN A 11 -13.65 -1.10 23.60
C ASN A 11 -14.14 0.29 23.17
N GLU A 12 -14.56 1.13 24.11
CA GLU A 12 -15.02 2.49 23.83
C GLU A 12 -13.91 3.36 23.23
N VAL A 13 -12.70 3.27 23.76
CA VAL A 13 -11.51 3.95 23.20
C VAL A 13 -11.25 3.48 21.79
N LEU A 14 -11.25 2.17 21.51
CA LEU A 14 -11.03 1.65 20.17
C LEU A 14 -12.10 2.15 19.19
N VAL A 15 -13.37 2.21 19.61
CA VAL A 15 -14.46 2.77 18.80
C VAL A 15 -14.21 4.24 18.51
N ALA A 16 -13.80 5.05 19.49
CA ALA A 16 -13.46 6.45 19.32
C ALA A 16 -12.25 6.66 18.39
N MET A 17 -11.31 5.72 18.36
CA MET A 17 -10.15 5.70 17.46
C MET A 17 -10.46 5.16 16.05
N GLY A 18 -11.73 5.01 15.68
CA GLY A 18 -12.17 4.64 14.32
C GLY A 18 -12.60 3.17 14.16
N ALA A 19 -12.67 2.37 15.23
CA ALA A 19 -13.20 0.99 15.19
C ALA A 19 -14.74 0.95 15.33
N GLU A 20 -15.46 1.89 14.73
CA GLU A 20 -16.92 2.11 14.92
C GLU A 20 -17.76 0.82 14.73
N LYS A 21 -17.35 -0.04 13.81
CA LYS A 21 -18.09 -1.28 13.50
C LYS A 21 -17.61 -2.51 14.28
N LEU A 22 -16.75 -2.33 15.29
CA LEU A 22 -16.18 -3.41 16.11
C LEU A 22 -17.28 -4.29 16.72
N ASN A 23 -18.30 -3.67 17.30
CA ASN A 23 -19.36 -4.36 18.02
C ASN A 23 -20.39 -5.06 17.13
N LEU A 24 -20.32 -4.89 15.80
CA LEU A 24 -21.11 -5.67 14.85
C LEU A 24 -20.59 -7.10 14.65
N CYS A 25 -19.38 -7.40 15.14
CA CYS A 25 -18.76 -8.71 14.95
C CYS A 25 -19.47 -9.80 15.76
N MET A 26 -20.03 -10.79 15.05
CA MET A 26 -20.69 -11.95 15.66
C MET A 26 -19.79 -13.19 15.77
N GLN A 27 -18.48 -13.03 15.61
CA GLN A 27 -17.49 -14.10 15.78
C GLN A 27 -17.69 -15.33 14.86
N CYS A 28 -18.25 -15.16 13.66
CA CYS A 28 -18.53 -16.26 12.72
C CYS A 28 -17.28 -16.94 12.14
N GLY A 29 -16.09 -16.32 12.21
CA GLY A 29 -14.83 -16.91 11.76
C GLY A 29 -14.51 -16.73 10.26
N MET A 30 -15.39 -16.13 9.45
CA MET A 30 -15.15 -15.92 8.01
C MET A 30 -13.85 -15.18 7.73
N CYS A 31 -13.54 -14.16 8.53
CA CYS A 31 -12.29 -13.39 8.42
C CYS A 31 -11.04 -14.25 8.66
N ALA A 32 -11.07 -15.14 9.66
CA ALA A 32 -9.93 -16.03 9.95
C ALA A 32 -9.76 -17.09 8.86
N GLY A 33 -10.87 -17.68 8.38
CA GLY A 33 -10.84 -18.68 7.30
C GLY A 33 -10.38 -18.13 5.94
N SER A 34 -10.56 -16.83 5.70
CA SER A 34 -10.12 -16.17 4.45
C SER A 34 -8.76 -15.48 4.55
N CYS A 35 -8.18 -15.40 5.76
CA CYS A 35 -6.89 -14.74 5.96
C CYS A 35 -5.73 -15.55 5.37
N PRO A 36 -4.79 -14.94 4.64
CA PRO A 36 -3.61 -15.64 4.12
C PRO A 36 -2.80 -16.40 5.20
N TRP A 37 -2.77 -15.91 6.42
CA TRP A 37 -2.12 -16.59 7.55
C TRP A 37 -2.65 -18.00 7.81
N ARG A 38 -3.89 -18.28 7.44
CA ARG A 38 -4.47 -19.62 7.56
C ARG A 38 -3.86 -20.62 6.56
N ILE A 39 -3.39 -20.13 5.42
CA ILE A 39 -2.78 -20.98 4.37
C ILE A 39 -1.39 -21.47 4.82
N VAL A 40 -0.63 -20.61 5.49
CA VAL A 40 0.73 -20.88 5.98
C VAL A 40 0.74 -21.42 7.41
N ASP A 41 -0.42 -21.67 8.00
CA ASP A 41 -0.58 -22.12 9.40
C ASP A 41 0.21 -21.28 10.42
N GLY A 42 0.25 -19.99 10.15
CA GLY A 42 0.98 -19.02 10.99
C GLY A 42 0.23 -18.59 12.24
N PRO A 43 0.90 -17.91 13.17
CA PRO A 43 0.37 -17.60 14.52
C PRO A 43 -0.73 -16.55 14.53
N PHE A 44 -0.87 -15.75 13.47
CA PHE A 44 -1.83 -14.64 13.41
C PHE A 44 -3.27 -15.11 13.27
N ASN A 45 -4.15 -14.64 14.16
CA ASN A 45 -5.58 -14.95 14.11
C ASN A 45 -6.44 -13.70 14.29
N ILE A 46 -6.93 -13.16 13.17
CA ILE A 46 -7.73 -11.93 13.15
C ILE A 46 -9.04 -12.05 13.92
N ARG A 47 -9.71 -13.21 13.94
CA ARG A 47 -10.94 -13.42 14.71
C ARG A 47 -10.66 -13.29 16.21
N LYS A 48 -9.52 -13.85 16.69
CA LYS A 48 -9.10 -13.72 18.08
C LYS A 48 -8.85 -12.26 18.43
N LEU A 49 -8.11 -11.51 17.58
CA LEU A 49 -7.87 -10.08 17.77
C LEU A 49 -9.17 -9.28 17.92
N ILE A 50 -10.13 -9.47 17.01
CA ILE A 50 -11.41 -8.77 17.09
C ILE A 50 -12.15 -9.11 18.40
N ARG A 51 -12.07 -10.36 18.87
CA ARG A 51 -12.68 -10.72 20.14
C ARG A 51 -11.99 -10.08 21.33
N MET A 52 -10.66 -10.01 21.31
CA MET A 52 -9.88 -9.31 22.34
C MET A 52 -10.23 -7.82 22.37
N ALA A 53 -10.34 -7.17 21.23
CA ALA A 53 -10.78 -5.79 21.12
C ALA A 53 -12.20 -5.57 21.64
N GLN A 54 -13.15 -6.48 21.36
CA GLN A 54 -14.53 -6.41 21.88
C GLN A 54 -14.59 -6.49 23.39
N LEU A 55 -13.71 -7.28 23.99
CA LEU A 55 -13.68 -7.51 25.45
C LEU A 55 -12.70 -6.59 26.19
N GLY A 56 -11.88 -5.85 25.47
CA GLY A 56 -10.80 -5.05 26.06
C GLY A 56 -9.79 -5.89 26.85
N VAL A 57 -9.46 -7.10 26.34
CA VAL A 57 -8.50 -7.97 27.04
C VAL A 57 -7.12 -7.85 26.43
N GLU A 58 -6.11 -7.99 27.28
CA GLU A 58 -4.69 -7.94 26.96
C GLU A 58 -4.20 -9.19 26.20
N GLY A 59 -2.94 -9.19 25.75
CA GLY A 59 -2.26 -10.33 25.11
C GLY A 59 -2.23 -10.28 23.60
N TYR A 60 -2.41 -9.09 22.99
CA TYR A 60 -2.30 -8.86 21.55
C TYR A 60 -1.08 -7.97 21.17
N GLU A 61 -0.29 -7.58 22.14
CA GLU A 61 0.76 -6.56 22.01
C GLU A 61 2.02 -7.04 21.27
N SER A 62 2.13 -8.35 21.02
CA SER A 62 3.28 -8.91 20.32
C SER A 62 3.23 -8.68 18.81
N ASP A 63 4.40 -8.64 18.18
CA ASP A 63 4.61 -8.45 16.76
C ASP A 63 3.80 -9.45 15.90
N ASP A 64 3.76 -10.71 16.32
CA ASP A 64 3.08 -11.78 15.58
C ASP A 64 1.56 -11.77 15.80
N VAL A 65 1.08 -11.15 16.90
CA VAL A 65 -0.35 -11.12 17.21
C VAL A 65 -1.01 -9.90 16.57
N LEU A 66 -0.50 -8.68 16.81
CA LEU A 66 -1.13 -7.46 16.30
C LEU A 66 -0.57 -7.02 14.94
N TYR A 67 0.77 -7.04 14.81
CA TYR A 67 1.46 -6.58 13.59
C TYR A 67 1.55 -7.66 12.50
N GLY A 68 0.97 -8.83 12.72
CA GLY A 68 0.77 -9.85 11.67
C GLY A 68 -0.21 -9.41 10.57
N CYS A 69 -1.13 -8.48 10.85
CA CYS A 69 -2.07 -8.00 9.85
C CYS A 69 -1.38 -7.20 8.75
N THR A 70 -1.51 -7.67 7.50
CA THR A 70 -0.98 -7.02 6.29
C THR A 70 -1.95 -6.00 5.67
N THR A 71 -3.04 -5.68 6.32
CA THR A 71 -4.09 -4.75 5.84
C THR A 71 -4.63 -5.05 4.43
N CYS A 72 -4.60 -6.30 3.99
CA CYS A 72 -4.87 -6.69 2.59
C CYS A 72 -6.35 -6.68 2.17
N ASN A 73 -7.27 -6.32 3.03
CA ASN A 73 -8.73 -6.17 2.81
C ASN A 73 -9.52 -7.46 2.52
N THR A 74 -8.89 -8.64 2.45
CA THR A 74 -9.60 -9.91 2.15
C THR A 74 -10.68 -10.21 3.18
N CYS A 75 -10.41 -10.02 4.47
CA CYS A 75 -11.35 -10.30 5.55
C CYS A 75 -12.52 -9.30 5.60
N VAL A 76 -12.30 -8.04 5.24
CA VAL A 76 -13.36 -7.00 5.18
C VAL A 76 -14.36 -7.34 4.10
N LEU A 77 -13.88 -7.66 2.87
CA LEU A 77 -14.75 -8.05 1.75
C LEU A 77 -15.56 -9.32 2.01
N LYS A 78 -15.12 -10.17 2.94
CA LYS A 78 -15.80 -11.43 3.30
C LYS A 78 -16.65 -11.30 4.56
N CYS A 79 -16.65 -10.17 5.26
CA CYS A 79 -17.37 -10.01 6.51
C CYS A 79 -18.88 -9.87 6.26
N PRO A 80 -19.74 -10.83 6.70
CA PRO A 80 -21.18 -10.75 6.47
C PRO A 80 -21.87 -9.65 7.28
N ARG A 81 -21.16 -9.05 8.25
CA ARG A 81 -21.66 -7.96 9.09
C ARG A 81 -21.07 -6.59 8.72
N GLY A 82 -20.24 -6.54 7.67
CA GLY A 82 -19.62 -5.30 7.21
C GLY A 82 -18.65 -4.67 8.22
N VAL A 83 -18.03 -5.47 9.10
CA VAL A 83 -17.02 -4.95 10.03
C VAL A 83 -15.80 -4.50 9.25
N THR A 84 -15.39 -3.26 9.44
CA THR A 84 -14.16 -2.69 8.87
C THR A 84 -12.95 -3.17 9.69
N ILE A 85 -12.57 -4.43 9.50
CA ILE A 85 -11.58 -5.14 10.32
C ILE A 85 -10.24 -4.43 10.35
N ILE A 86 -9.84 -3.80 9.23
CA ILE A 86 -8.59 -3.05 9.15
C ILE A 86 -8.61 -1.84 10.09
N ASP A 87 -9.75 -1.16 10.23
CA ASP A 87 -9.87 0.00 11.12
C ASP A 87 -9.76 -0.43 12.59
N VAL A 88 -10.33 -1.59 12.93
CA VAL A 88 -10.13 -2.17 14.27
C VAL A 88 -8.64 -2.43 14.54
N VAL A 89 -7.92 -3.03 13.59
CA VAL A 89 -6.48 -3.27 13.73
C VAL A 89 -5.70 -1.96 13.82
N LYS A 90 -6.06 -0.94 13.02
CA LYS A 90 -5.44 0.39 13.10
C LYS A 90 -5.66 1.03 14.47
N ALA A 91 -6.89 1.00 15.00
CA ALA A 91 -7.19 1.53 16.33
C ALA A 91 -6.39 0.83 17.43
N MET A 92 -6.31 -0.52 17.40
CA MET A 92 -5.47 -1.28 18.34
C MET A 92 -3.99 -0.88 18.23
N ARG A 93 -3.46 -0.72 17.02
CA ARG A 93 -2.08 -0.25 16.79
C ARG A 93 -1.88 1.18 17.22
N GLY A 94 -2.89 2.04 17.07
CA GLY A 94 -2.89 3.41 17.58
C GLY A 94 -2.70 3.46 19.09
N MET A 95 -3.44 2.65 19.85
CA MET A 95 -3.22 2.52 21.28
C MET A 95 -1.79 2.10 21.64
N MET A 96 -1.20 1.17 20.87
CA MET A 96 0.19 0.77 21.07
C MET A 96 1.18 1.89 20.74
N ALA A 97 0.88 2.69 19.73
CA ALA A 97 1.68 3.85 19.35
C ALA A 97 1.68 4.92 20.46
N GLU A 98 0.50 5.27 20.99
CA GLU A 98 0.34 6.20 22.10
C GLU A 98 1.04 5.70 23.38
N ALA A 99 0.97 4.38 23.64
CA ALA A 99 1.70 3.75 24.74
C ALA A 99 3.23 3.62 24.50
N GLY A 100 3.72 4.03 23.32
CA GLY A 100 5.12 3.91 22.95
C GLY A 100 5.63 2.47 22.76
N THR A 101 4.74 1.51 22.48
CA THR A 101 5.04 0.06 22.40
C THR A 101 5.09 -0.49 20.98
N ILE A 102 5.19 0.37 19.95
CA ILE A 102 5.42 -0.07 18.56
C ILE A 102 6.69 -0.92 18.49
N PRO A 103 6.72 -2.02 17.71
CA PRO A 103 7.92 -2.84 17.49
C PRO A 103 9.13 -2.01 17.05
N GLY A 104 10.32 -2.34 17.57
CA GLY A 104 11.54 -1.54 17.39
C GLY A 104 11.90 -1.29 15.91
N VAL A 105 11.76 -2.32 15.07
CA VAL A 105 12.02 -2.19 13.62
C VAL A 105 11.04 -1.22 12.93
N LEU A 106 9.78 -1.18 13.38
CA LEU A 106 8.78 -0.25 12.88
C LEU A 106 9.02 1.17 13.40
N LYS A 107 9.48 1.33 14.65
CA LYS A 107 9.95 2.64 15.16
C LYS A 107 11.10 3.19 14.34
N THR A 108 12.03 2.34 13.89
CA THR A 108 13.12 2.78 13.02
C THR A 108 12.57 3.32 11.71
N ALA A 109 11.61 2.63 11.07
CA ALA A 109 11.01 3.08 9.82
C ALA A 109 10.21 4.37 9.98
N THR A 110 9.35 4.49 11.02
CA THR A 110 8.57 5.71 11.28
C THR A 110 9.46 6.88 11.71
N GLY A 111 10.49 6.63 12.53
CA GLY A 111 11.48 7.62 12.91
C GLY A 111 12.26 8.17 11.71
N SER A 112 12.58 7.33 10.74
CA SER A 112 13.20 7.78 9.49
C SER A 112 12.25 8.60 8.63
N VAL A 113 10.95 8.27 8.60
CA VAL A 113 9.96 9.14 7.93
C VAL A 113 9.91 10.51 8.59
N HIS A 114 9.95 10.57 9.92
CA HIS A 114 9.98 11.83 10.65
C HIS A 114 11.23 12.67 10.31
N SER A 115 12.42 12.08 10.37
CA SER A 115 13.70 12.80 10.21
C SER A 115 14.10 13.01 8.75
N ASN A 116 13.96 11.99 7.90
CA ASN A 116 14.46 11.96 6.52
C ASN A 116 13.34 12.04 5.45
N GLY A 117 12.07 12.03 5.86
CA GLY A 117 10.94 12.02 4.94
C GLY A 117 10.74 10.69 4.18
N ASN A 118 11.40 9.60 4.58
CA ASN A 118 11.28 8.28 3.94
C ASN A 118 11.51 7.14 4.94
N PRO A 119 10.92 5.95 4.73
CA PRO A 119 11.06 4.81 5.64
C PRO A 119 12.32 3.95 5.39
N TRP A 120 13.21 4.35 4.47
CA TRP A 120 14.38 3.58 4.04
C TRP A 120 15.65 3.90 4.81
N SER A 121 15.58 4.77 5.82
CA SER A 121 16.73 5.27 6.60
C SER A 121 17.81 5.94 5.72
N GLU A 122 17.41 6.40 4.54
CA GLU A 122 18.29 7.10 3.62
C GLU A 122 18.17 8.62 3.77
N PRO A 123 19.27 9.36 3.60
CA PRO A 123 19.24 10.82 3.61
C PRO A 123 18.26 11.38 2.57
N ARG A 124 17.61 12.50 2.92
CA ARG A 124 16.63 13.17 2.06
C ARG A 124 17.22 13.56 0.70
N GLU A 125 18.46 14.00 0.67
CA GLU A 125 19.18 14.44 -0.52
C GLU A 125 19.34 13.32 -1.55
N LYS A 126 19.32 12.07 -1.13
CA LYS A 126 19.36 10.91 -2.04
C LYS A 126 18.02 10.64 -2.75
N ARG A 127 16.93 11.35 -2.40
CA ARG A 127 15.64 11.13 -3.04
C ARG A 127 15.65 11.31 -4.54
N THR A 128 16.55 12.15 -5.04
CA THR A 128 16.71 12.47 -6.47
C THR A 128 17.85 11.70 -7.15
N ALA A 129 18.60 10.88 -6.43
CA ALA A 129 19.76 10.17 -6.98
C ALA A 129 19.41 9.23 -8.16
N TRP A 130 18.20 8.70 -8.20
CA TRP A 130 17.72 7.87 -9.31
C TRP A 130 17.64 8.61 -10.65
N MET A 131 17.64 9.94 -10.63
CA MET A 131 17.54 10.80 -11.82
C MET A 131 18.88 10.97 -12.54
N GLU A 132 19.98 10.53 -11.96
CA GLU A 132 21.31 10.70 -12.54
C GLU A 132 21.35 10.24 -14.01
N GLY A 133 21.82 11.14 -14.89
CA GLY A 133 21.86 10.90 -16.34
C GLY A 133 20.51 10.99 -17.07
N LEU A 134 19.45 11.40 -16.38
CA LEU A 134 18.13 11.62 -16.98
C LEU A 134 17.75 13.11 -16.90
N ASP A 135 17.21 13.61 -17.99
CA ASP A 135 16.55 14.91 -18.01
C ASP A 135 15.11 14.74 -17.47
N VAL A 136 14.92 14.98 -16.15
CA VAL A 136 13.62 14.87 -15.47
C VAL A 136 13.07 16.28 -15.23
N PRO A 137 11.88 16.62 -15.75
CA PRO A 137 11.33 17.95 -15.56
C PRO A 137 10.98 18.21 -14.09
N VAL A 138 11.22 19.45 -13.65
CA VAL A 138 10.75 19.95 -12.35
C VAL A 138 9.30 20.39 -12.51
N PHE A 139 8.49 20.20 -11.46
CA PHE A 139 7.12 20.66 -11.44
C PHE A 139 7.07 22.19 -11.31
N GLU A 140 6.42 22.85 -12.26
CA GLU A 140 6.23 24.29 -12.34
C GLU A 140 4.72 24.61 -12.47
N GLU A 141 4.34 25.87 -12.34
CA GLU A 141 2.92 26.33 -12.32
C GLU A 141 2.09 25.83 -13.53
N ASN A 142 2.71 25.70 -14.71
CA ASN A 142 2.05 25.24 -15.93
C ASN A 142 2.16 23.72 -16.17
N THR A 143 2.75 22.97 -15.23
CA THR A 143 2.86 21.52 -15.32
C THR A 143 1.53 20.86 -15.00
N GLU A 144 1.08 19.94 -15.84
CA GLU A 144 -0.24 19.30 -15.64
C GLU A 144 -0.22 18.30 -14.48
N TYR A 145 0.80 17.45 -14.43
CA TYR A 145 0.88 16.37 -13.42
C TYR A 145 2.12 16.48 -12.55
N LEU A 146 1.93 16.35 -11.25
CA LEU A 146 3.02 15.95 -10.36
C LEU A 146 3.27 14.44 -10.54
N LEU A 147 4.45 14.04 -10.98
CA LEU A 147 4.88 12.64 -10.91
C LEU A 147 5.43 12.35 -9.51
N PHE A 148 4.60 11.78 -8.65
CA PHE A 148 5.03 11.34 -7.33
C PHE A 148 5.72 9.98 -7.43
N VAL A 149 7.04 10.00 -7.34
CA VAL A 149 7.86 8.79 -7.29
C VAL A 149 7.84 8.23 -5.87
N CYS A 150 7.24 7.06 -5.70
CA CYS A 150 7.17 6.38 -4.41
C CYS A 150 8.56 6.24 -3.77
N CYS A 151 8.64 6.31 -2.44
CA CYS A 151 9.92 6.15 -1.72
C CYS A 151 10.68 4.90 -2.13
N THR A 152 9.99 3.76 -2.35
CA THR A 152 10.62 2.54 -2.84
C THR A 152 11.32 2.77 -4.18
N SER A 153 10.64 3.40 -5.15
CA SER A 153 11.23 3.68 -6.46
C SER A 153 12.28 4.80 -6.44
N ALA A 154 12.33 5.60 -5.38
CA ALA A 154 13.36 6.62 -5.21
C ALA A 154 14.65 6.06 -4.59
N TYR A 155 14.54 5.14 -3.62
CA TYR A 155 15.69 4.72 -2.80
C TYR A 155 16.14 3.28 -3.06
N ASP A 156 15.25 2.34 -3.47
CA ASP A 156 15.64 0.97 -3.76
C ASP A 156 16.25 0.85 -5.17
N PRO A 157 17.50 0.39 -5.33
CA PRO A 157 18.21 0.37 -6.62
C PRO A 157 17.48 -0.41 -7.71
N ARG A 158 16.79 -1.51 -7.36
CA ARG A 158 16.03 -2.30 -8.33
C ARG A 158 14.78 -1.53 -8.79
N SER A 159 14.07 -0.94 -7.85
CA SER A 159 12.81 -0.22 -8.10
C SER A 159 13.03 1.13 -8.78
N GLN A 160 14.23 1.74 -8.69
CA GLN A 160 14.60 2.95 -9.43
C GLN A 160 14.41 2.79 -10.95
N ASN A 161 14.56 1.58 -11.48
CA ASN A 161 14.32 1.33 -12.90
C ASN A 161 12.86 1.60 -13.32
N ILE A 162 11.90 1.45 -12.40
CA ILE A 162 10.48 1.77 -12.63
C ILE A 162 10.33 3.29 -12.82
N ALA A 163 10.92 4.10 -11.92
CA ALA A 163 10.88 5.56 -12.03
C ALA A 163 11.53 6.04 -13.33
N LYS A 164 12.70 5.49 -13.67
CA LYS A 164 13.42 5.80 -14.92
C LYS A 164 12.62 5.45 -16.17
N ALA A 165 11.96 4.28 -16.16
CA ALA A 165 11.10 3.86 -17.26
C ALA A 165 9.88 4.78 -17.39
N MET A 166 9.26 5.15 -16.26
CA MET A 166 8.08 6.03 -16.24
C MET A 166 8.40 7.38 -16.89
N VAL A 167 9.51 8.03 -16.51
CA VAL A 167 9.94 9.30 -17.11
C VAL A 167 10.07 9.17 -18.63
N LYS A 168 10.71 8.09 -19.11
CA LYS A 168 10.88 7.87 -20.56
C LYS A 168 9.55 7.70 -21.28
N VAL A 169 8.62 6.93 -20.70
CA VAL A 169 7.30 6.68 -21.29
C VAL A 169 6.48 7.95 -21.32
N LEU A 170 6.39 8.70 -20.22
CA LEU A 170 5.63 9.95 -20.15
C LEU A 170 6.18 11.00 -21.12
N LYS A 171 7.51 11.14 -21.24
CA LYS A 171 8.12 12.01 -22.23
C LYS A 171 7.79 11.60 -23.66
N ALA A 172 7.89 10.31 -23.98
CA ALA A 172 7.58 9.81 -25.31
C ALA A 172 6.07 9.98 -25.66
N ALA A 173 5.21 9.96 -24.65
CA ALA A 173 3.78 10.21 -24.79
C ALA A 173 3.41 11.70 -24.86
N GLY A 174 4.37 12.61 -24.66
CA GLY A 174 4.10 14.06 -24.64
C GLY A 174 3.28 14.52 -23.44
N VAL A 175 3.27 13.75 -22.35
CA VAL A 175 2.56 14.12 -21.10
C VAL A 175 3.32 15.24 -20.42
N SER A 176 2.62 16.31 -20.02
CA SER A 176 3.17 17.39 -19.20
C SER A 176 3.24 16.91 -17.74
N PHE A 177 4.44 16.63 -17.24
CA PHE A 177 4.67 16.22 -15.87
C PHE A 177 5.96 16.82 -15.31
N GLY A 178 6.06 16.87 -13.99
CA GLY A 178 7.27 17.26 -13.27
C GLY A 178 7.34 16.60 -11.90
N ILE A 179 8.50 16.67 -11.26
CA ILE A 179 8.73 16.23 -9.88
C ILE A 179 9.05 17.44 -8.99
N ILE A 180 8.75 17.32 -7.70
CA ILE A 180 9.16 18.34 -6.70
C ILE A 180 10.59 18.06 -6.21
N GLY A 181 11.01 16.81 -6.19
CA GLY A 181 12.37 16.44 -5.83
C GLY A 181 12.59 16.28 -4.33
N GLU A 182 13.64 16.87 -3.79
CA GLU A 182 14.07 16.66 -2.40
C GLU A 182 13.08 17.17 -1.35
N GLU A 183 12.21 18.13 -1.70
CA GLU A 183 11.17 18.62 -0.81
C GLU A 183 10.06 17.58 -0.55
N GLU A 184 9.88 16.60 -1.46
CA GLU A 184 8.90 15.55 -1.29
C GLU A 184 9.21 14.66 -0.08
N SER A 185 8.17 14.20 0.58
CA SER A 185 8.25 13.20 1.65
C SER A 185 7.41 11.98 1.32
N CYS A 186 7.54 10.91 2.11
CA CYS A 186 6.66 9.76 2.06
C CYS A 186 5.20 10.18 2.12
N CYS A 187 4.30 9.46 1.43
CA CYS A 187 2.85 9.69 1.56
C CYS A 187 2.31 9.30 2.95
N GLY A 188 3.07 8.55 3.75
CA GLY A 188 2.68 8.17 5.11
C GLY A 188 1.84 6.90 5.22
N GLU A 189 1.56 6.19 4.12
CA GLU A 189 0.69 5.01 4.15
C GLU A 189 1.07 4.02 5.27
N SER A 190 2.32 3.61 5.30
CA SER A 190 2.78 2.64 6.30
C SER A 190 2.79 3.22 7.71
N VAL A 191 3.05 4.52 7.87
CA VAL A 191 3.01 5.21 9.16
C VAL A 191 1.62 5.07 9.78
N ARG A 192 0.57 5.38 8.99
CA ARG A 192 -0.83 5.23 9.42
C ARG A 192 -1.19 3.78 9.71
N LYS A 193 -0.73 2.83 8.90
CA LYS A 193 -1.02 1.39 9.08
C LYS A 193 -0.25 0.77 10.26
N ILE A 194 0.86 1.36 10.67
CA ILE A 194 1.60 1.00 11.89
C ILE A 194 0.87 1.50 13.15
N GLY A 195 0.04 2.55 13.03
CA GLY A 195 -0.75 3.14 14.11
C GLY A 195 -0.24 4.50 14.58
N ASP A 196 0.81 5.05 13.97
CA ASP A 196 1.34 6.38 14.32
C ASP A 196 0.53 7.47 13.61
N GLU A 197 -0.68 7.71 14.12
CA GLU A 197 -1.65 8.64 13.51
C GLU A 197 -1.20 10.10 13.66
N GLU A 198 -0.49 10.46 14.74
CA GLU A 198 0.05 11.79 14.92
C GLU A 198 1.10 12.12 13.85
N LEU A 199 2.07 11.23 13.66
CA LEU A 199 3.07 11.41 12.60
C LEU A 199 2.44 11.42 11.21
N PHE A 200 1.43 10.55 10.96
CA PHE A 200 0.72 10.54 9.69
C PHE A 200 0.01 11.87 9.43
N THR A 201 -0.73 12.39 10.41
CA THR A 201 -1.45 13.67 10.32
C THR A 201 -0.51 14.82 9.98
N ASN A 202 0.59 14.93 10.73
CA ASN A 202 1.60 15.97 10.51
C ASN A 202 2.23 15.86 9.12
N LEU A 203 2.52 14.65 8.66
CA LEU A 203 3.10 14.38 7.34
C LEU A 203 2.12 14.70 6.22
N ALA A 204 0.86 14.28 6.34
CA ALA A 204 -0.19 14.54 5.36
C ALA A 204 -0.42 16.05 5.21
N GLN A 205 -0.60 16.77 6.31
CA GLN A 205 -0.78 18.23 6.29
C GLN A 205 0.41 18.97 5.66
N LYS A 206 1.65 18.53 5.98
CA LYS A 206 2.86 19.09 5.37
C LYS A 206 2.91 18.86 3.86
N ASN A 207 2.62 17.65 3.40
CA ASN A 207 2.61 17.30 1.98
C ASN A 207 1.49 18.05 1.24
N ILE A 208 0.28 18.11 1.82
CA ILE A 208 -0.86 18.83 1.25
C ILE A 208 -0.51 20.31 1.07
N LYS A 209 0.04 20.93 2.11
CA LYS A 209 0.47 22.33 2.03
C LYS A 209 1.53 22.53 0.94
N LEU A 210 2.55 21.69 0.88
CA LEU A 210 3.59 21.76 -0.14
C LEU A 210 3.00 21.70 -1.56
N TYR A 211 2.06 20.78 -1.79
CA TYR A 211 1.44 20.60 -3.10
C TYR A 211 0.53 21.76 -3.45
N GLN A 212 -0.24 22.29 -2.49
CA GLN A 212 -1.09 23.47 -2.68
C GLN A 212 -0.25 24.74 -2.97
N ASP A 213 0.83 24.95 -2.22
CA ASP A 213 1.75 26.09 -2.40
C ASP A 213 2.42 26.06 -3.79
N LYS A 214 2.64 24.87 -4.36
CA LYS A 214 3.19 24.68 -5.72
C LYS A 214 2.11 24.62 -6.82
N GLY A 215 0.83 24.73 -6.48
CA GLY A 215 -0.27 24.69 -7.45
C GLY A 215 -0.56 23.31 -8.03
N VAL A 216 -0.15 22.23 -7.36
CA VAL A 216 -0.44 20.84 -7.79
C VAL A 216 -1.94 20.59 -7.74
N LYS A 217 -2.50 20.10 -8.86
CA LYS A 217 -3.91 19.68 -8.97
C LYS A 217 -4.03 18.21 -9.30
N LYS A 218 -3.10 17.70 -10.12
CA LYS A 218 -3.12 16.32 -10.59
C LYS A 218 -1.84 15.58 -10.21
N ILE A 219 -1.97 14.34 -9.77
CA ILE A 219 -0.85 13.51 -9.31
C ILE A 219 -0.85 12.17 -10.05
N ILE A 220 0.28 11.81 -10.65
CA ILE A 220 0.53 10.43 -11.11
C ILE A 220 1.29 9.70 -10.02
N THR A 221 0.80 8.54 -9.59
CA THR A 221 1.51 7.68 -8.64
C THR A 221 1.98 6.39 -9.29
N THR A 222 3.13 5.89 -8.85
CA THR A 222 3.68 4.59 -9.29
C THR A 222 3.40 3.45 -8.31
N SER A 223 2.84 3.75 -7.15
CA SER A 223 2.58 2.78 -6.08
C SER A 223 1.10 2.70 -5.74
N PRO A 224 0.53 1.48 -5.67
CA PRO A 224 -0.84 1.25 -5.20
C PRO A 224 -1.13 1.82 -3.81
N HIS A 225 -0.15 1.77 -2.91
CA HIS A 225 -0.26 2.30 -1.56
C HIS A 225 -0.36 3.82 -1.55
N CYS A 226 0.51 4.50 -2.32
CA CYS A 226 0.45 5.96 -2.46
C CYS A 226 -0.86 6.40 -3.12
N TYR A 227 -1.31 5.67 -4.15
CA TYR A 227 -2.60 5.93 -4.81
C TYR A 227 -3.75 5.93 -3.79
N TYR A 228 -3.86 4.86 -3.00
CA TYR A 228 -4.88 4.74 -1.96
C TYR A 228 -4.79 5.88 -0.93
N THR A 229 -3.59 6.19 -0.45
CA THR A 229 -3.39 7.24 0.55
C THR A 229 -3.82 8.61 0.04
N TYR A 230 -3.43 8.98 -1.18
CA TYR A 230 -3.82 10.26 -1.78
C TYR A 230 -5.30 10.35 -2.12
N THR A 231 -5.94 9.24 -2.51
CA THR A 231 -7.35 9.23 -2.92
C THR A 231 -8.32 9.03 -1.75
N GLN A 232 -7.93 8.30 -0.69
CA GLN A 232 -8.85 7.90 0.37
C GLN A 232 -8.52 8.54 1.73
N GLU A 233 -7.24 8.85 1.99
CA GLU A 233 -6.83 9.30 3.32
C GLU A 233 -6.50 10.79 3.38
N TYR A 234 -5.89 11.36 2.33
CA TYR A 234 -5.58 12.81 2.28
C TYR A 234 -6.82 13.72 2.25
N PRO A 235 -7.96 13.35 1.65
CA PRO A 235 -9.18 14.15 1.73
C PRO A 235 -9.65 14.44 3.16
N GLU A 236 -9.37 13.54 4.13
CA GLU A 236 -9.66 13.76 5.56
C GLU A 236 -8.96 15.03 6.11
N PHE A 237 -7.88 15.45 5.46
CA PHE A 237 -7.04 16.60 5.85
C PHE A 237 -7.12 17.77 4.85
N GLY A 238 -8.11 17.77 3.95
CA GLY A 238 -8.28 18.81 2.92
C GLY A 238 -7.36 18.69 1.71
N GLY A 239 -6.75 17.52 1.51
CA GLY A 239 -5.90 17.20 0.36
C GLY A 239 -6.69 16.59 -0.79
N GLU A 240 -7.49 17.42 -1.48
CA GLU A 240 -8.29 17.00 -2.64
C GLU A 240 -7.48 17.20 -3.92
N PHE A 241 -6.95 16.11 -4.48
CA PHE A 241 -6.18 16.08 -5.73
C PHE A 241 -6.84 15.10 -6.71
N GLU A 242 -6.72 15.37 -8.01
CA GLU A 242 -7.00 14.38 -9.04
C GLU A 242 -5.82 13.40 -9.12
N VAL A 243 -5.98 12.20 -8.57
CA VAL A 243 -4.89 11.22 -8.50
C VAL A 243 -5.15 10.07 -9.47
N VAL A 244 -4.16 9.76 -10.28
CA VAL A 244 -4.20 8.60 -11.19
C VAL A 244 -3.04 7.65 -10.86
N HIS A 245 -3.34 6.36 -10.85
CA HIS A 245 -2.28 5.36 -10.89
C HIS A 245 -1.73 5.30 -12.32
N TYR A 246 -0.42 5.14 -12.48
CA TYR A 246 0.21 5.16 -13.81
C TYR A 246 -0.43 4.17 -14.81
N THR A 247 -0.98 3.06 -14.33
CA THR A 247 -1.65 2.08 -15.19
C THR A 247 -2.92 2.63 -15.82
N GLN A 248 -3.68 3.47 -15.11
CA GLN A 248 -4.87 4.13 -15.65
C GLN A 248 -4.48 5.10 -16.77
N LEU A 249 -3.54 6.00 -16.48
CA LEU A 249 -3.09 6.99 -17.45
C LEU A 249 -2.52 6.33 -18.73
N LEU A 250 -1.62 5.35 -18.57
CA LEU A 250 -1.02 4.70 -19.72
C LEU A 250 -2.03 3.86 -20.53
N ALA A 251 -2.97 3.19 -19.87
CA ALA A 251 -4.04 2.46 -20.57
C ALA A 251 -4.90 3.41 -21.41
N GLU A 252 -5.29 4.55 -20.84
CA GLU A 252 -6.04 5.60 -21.54
C GLU A 252 -5.27 6.17 -22.76
N LEU A 253 -3.97 6.45 -22.58
CA LEU A 253 -3.12 6.98 -23.66
C LEU A 253 -2.92 5.98 -24.81
N ILE A 254 -2.87 4.68 -24.49
CA ILE A 254 -2.82 3.62 -25.51
C ILE A 254 -4.17 3.52 -26.22
N GLU A 255 -5.28 3.52 -25.51
CA GLU A 255 -6.64 3.46 -26.08
C GLU A 255 -6.91 4.63 -27.02
N LYS A 256 -6.50 5.84 -26.62
CA LYS A 256 -6.57 7.05 -27.46
C LYS A 256 -5.59 7.06 -28.65
N GLY A 257 -4.68 6.08 -28.74
CA GLY A 257 -3.66 6.01 -29.78
C GLY A 257 -2.54 7.05 -29.66
N THR A 258 -2.45 7.75 -28.53
CA THR A 258 -1.36 8.68 -28.20
C THR A 258 -0.04 7.91 -28.01
N ILE A 259 -0.07 6.77 -27.30
CA ILE A 259 1.04 5.84 -27.22
C ILE A 259 0.85 4.75 -28.28
N LYS A 260 1.83 4.64 -29.18
CA LYS A 260 1.91 3.57 -30.19
C LYS A 260 3.10 2.67 -29.86
N LEU A 261 2.81 1.43 -29.50
CA LEU A 261 3.84 0.45 -29.23
C LEU A 261 4.43 -0.05 -30.54
N SER A 262 5.71 0.20 -30.77
CA SER A 262 6.42 -0.19 -31.99
C SER A 262 6.96 -1.63 -31.97
N LYS A 263 6.99 -2.25 -30.79
CA LYS A 263 7.49 -3.61 -30.56
C LYS A 263 6.58 -4.35 -29.60
N THR A 264 6.43 -5.63 -29.82
CA THR A 264 5.73 -6.55 -28.91
C THR A 264 6.75 -7.39 -28.16
N LEU A 265 6.56 -7.53 -26.88
CA LEU A 265 7.34 -8.42 -26.03
C LEU A 265 6.81 -9.85 -26.24
N ASP A 266 7.55 -10.69 -26.96
CA ASP A 266 7.20 -12.10 -27.18
C ASP A 266 7.55 -12.92 -25.92
N LYS A 267 6.79 -12.72 -24.85
CA LYS A 267 6.92 -13.40 -23.56
C LYS A 267 5.54 -13.64 -22.96
N LYS A 268 5.39 -14.81 -22.34
CA LYS A 268 4.22 -15.13 -21.54
C LYS A 268 4.34 -14.45 -20.18
N VAL A 269 3.39 -13.59 -19.86
CA VAL A 269 3.38 -12.77 -18.64
C VAL A 269 2.23 -13.19 -17.75
N THR A 270 2.47 -13.31 -16.44
CA THR A 270 1.41 -13.36 -15.43
C THR A 270 1.45 -12.10 -14.58
N TYR A 271 0.34 -11.79 -13.90
CA TYR A 271 0.19 -10.54 -13.15
C TYR A 271 -0.21 -10.80 -11.71
N HIS A 272 0.48 -10.14 -10.78
CA HIS A 272 0.07 -10.08 -9.39
C HIS A 272 -0.84 -8.87 -9.16
N ASP A 273 -2.12 -9.10 -8.79
CA ASP A 273 -3.00 -8.01 -8.36
C ASP A 273 -2.60 -7.52 -6.97
N PRO A 274 -1.97 -6.34 -6.83
CA PRO A 274 -1.66 -5.76 -5.53
C PRO A 274 -2.95 -5.45 -4.77
N CYS A 275 -3.00 -5.78 -3.49
CA CYS A 275 -4.24 -5.62 -2.73
C CYS A 275 -4.74 -4.16 -2.67
N TYR A 276 -3.82 -3.19 -2.61
CA TYR A 276 -4.18 -1.77 -2.57
C TYR A 276 -4.65 -1.23 -3.93
N LEU A 277 -4.20 -1.80 -5.03
CA LEU A 277 -4.74 -1.44 -6.34
C LEU A 277 -6.08 -2.14 -6.63
N GLY A 278 -6.13 -3.47 -6.36
CA GLY A 278 -7.32 -4.27 -6.60
C GLY A 278 -8.37 -4.12 -5.50
N ARG A 279 -8.19 -4.80 -4.35
CA ARG A 279 -9.23 -4.89 -3.30
C ARG A 279 -9.58 -3.56 -2.63
N HIS A 280 -8.66 -2.63 -2.56
CA HIS A 280 -8.92 -1.33 -1.95
C HIS A 280 -9.38 -0.27 -2.95
N SER A 281 -8.95 -0.36 -4.22
CA SER A 281 -9.20 0.69 -5.22
C SER A 281 -9.95 0.20 -6.47
N GLU A 282 -10.25 -1.10 -6.55
CA GLU A 282 -11.02 -1.76 -7.63
C GLU A 282 -10.41 -1.64 -9.05
N LEU A 283 -9.12 -1.30 -9.14
CA LEU A 283 -8.38 -1.18 -10.39
C LEU A 283 -7.78 -2.54 -10.78
N TYR A 284 -8.43 -3.22 -11.71
CA TYR A 284 -8.05 -4.57 -12.16
C TYR A 284 -7.78 -4.66 -13.66
N ASP A 285 -8.47 -3.86 -14.46
CA ASP A 285 -8.47 -3.98 -15.92
C ASP A 285 -7.34 -3.18 -16.57
N GLU A 286 -6.99 -2.02 -16.04
CA GLU A 286 -5.97 -1.14 -16.58
C GLU A 286 -4.56 -1.78 -16.58
N PRO A 287 -4.10 -2.45 -15.52
CA PRO A 287 -2.83 -3.20 -15.57
C PRO A 287 -2.85 -4.30 -16.64
N ARG A 288 -3.98 -4.99 -16.80
CA ARG A 288 -4.16 -6.04 -17.79
C ARG A 288 -4.14 -5.50 -19.22
N ALA A 289 -4.79 -4.36 -19.44
CA ALA A 289 -4.75 -3.66 -20.72
C ALA A 289 -3.32 -3.32 -21.15
N LEU A 290 -2.50 -2.80 -20.21
CA LEU A 290 -1.09 -2.51 -20.46
C LEU A 290 -0.28 -3.75 -20.81
N ILE A 291 -0.42 -4.83 -20.03
CA ILE A 291 0.31 -6.08 -20.27
C ILE A 291 -0.09 -6.66 -21.62
N ASN A 292 -1.37 -6.72 -21.93
CA ASN A 292 -1.87 -7.23 -23.21
C ASN A 292 -1.37 -6.39 -24.39
N ALA A 293 -1.39 -5.07 -24.26
CA ALA A 293 -0.84 -4.19 -25.29
C ALA A 293 0.67 -4.43 -25.51
N ALA A 294 1.44 -4.57 -24.42
CA ALA A 294 2.88 -4.78 -24.49
C ALA A 294 3.28 -6.17 -25.00
N THR A 295 2.44 -7.19 -24.79
CA THR A 295 2.77 -8.61 -25.06
C THR A 295 1.99 -9.21 -26.23
N GLY A 296 1.13 -8.44 -26.90
CA GLY A 296 0.26 -9.00 -27.96
C GLY A 296 -0.74 -10.03 -27.41
N ASN A 297 -1.33 -9.77 -26.26
CA ASN A 297 -2.31 -10.62 -25.57
C ASN A 297 -1.73 -11.93 -24.99
N ASN A 298 -0.48 -11.91 -24.52
CA ASN A 298 0.17 -13.05 -23.85
C ASN A 298 0.10 -13.01 -22.32
N LEU A 299 -0.92 -12.35 -21.76
CA LEU A 299 -1.23 -12.42 -20.34
C LEU A 299 -1.89 -13.75 -20.00
N VAL A 300 -1.39 -14.41 -18.95
CA VAL A 300 -2.01 -15.61 -18.33
C VAL A 300 -2.31 -15.32 -16.88
N GLU A 301 -3.53 -15.61 -16.47
CA GLU A 301 -3.96 -15.38 -15.09
C GLU A 301 -3.47 -16.50 -14.16
N MET A 302 -3.12 -16.13 -12.93
CA MET A 302 -3.00 -17.10 -11.84
C MET A 302 -4.40 -17.54 -11.39
N GLU A 303 -4.53 -18.72 -10.78
CA GLU A 303 -5.80 -19.22 -10.28
C GLU A 303 -6.47 -18.22 -9.32
N ARG A 304 -5.67 -17.66 -8.41
CA ARG A 304 -6.13 -16.58 -7.52
C ARG A 304 -5.76 -15.22 -8.11
N SER A 305 -6.67 -14.66 -8.87
CA SER A 305 -6.53 -13.35 -9.53
C SER A 305 -7.59 -12.36 -9.07
N ARG A 306 -7.43 -11.10 -9.42
CA ARG A 306 -8.33 -9.99 -9.09
C ARG A 306 -8.60 -9.90 -7.58
N ASN A 307 -9.84 -9.81 -7.14
CA ASN A 307 -10.22 -9.71 -5.72
C ASN A 307 -9.85 -10.96 -4.90
N LYS A 308 -9.60 -12.11 -5.55
CA LYS A 308 -9.15 -13.35 -4.92
C LYS A 308 -7.63 -13.47 -4.83
N SER A 309 -6.87 -12.53 -5.40
CA SER A 309 -5.42 -12.56 -5.41
C SER A 309 -4.84 -12.77 -4.01
N LEU A 310 -3.86 -13.67 -3.89
CA LEU A 310 -3.14 -13.87 -2.62
C LEU A 310 -2.35 -12.61 -2.27
N CYS A 311 -2.33 -12.24 -1.00
CA CYS A 311 -1.54 -11.12 -0.52
C CYS A 311 -0.03 -11.40 -0.65
N CYS A 312 0.76 -10.39 -1.00
CA CYS A 312 2.22 -10.49 -1.06
C CYS A 312 2.90 -10.56 0.33
N GLY A 313 2.18 -10.17 1.40
CA GLY A 313 2.70 -10.21 2.77
C GLY A 313 3.36 -8.91 3.27
N ALA A 314 3.54 -7.89 2.43
CA ALA A 314 4.34 -6.71 2.78
C ALA A 314 3.56 -5.54 3.41
N GLY A 315 2.22 -5.51 3.30
CA GLY A 315 1.40 -4.41 3.82
C GLY A 315 1.40 -4.30 5.34
N GLY A 316 0.83 -3.20 5.86
CA GLY A 316 0.67 -2.99 7.31
C GLY A 316 1.98 -2.88 8.09
N GLY A 317 3.06 -2.45 7.46
CA GLY A 317 4.39 -2.35 8.08
C GLY A 317 5.22 -3.64 7.99
N ARG A 318 4.65 -4.76 7.50
CA ARG A 318 5.38 -6.05 7.42
C ARG A 318 6.58 -6.03 6.49
N LEU A 319 6.67 -5.08 5.56
CA LEU A 319 7.84 -4.91 4.69
C LEU A 319 9.16 -4.74 5.49
N TRP A 320 9.10 -4.15 6.67
CA TRP A 320 10.25 -3.91 7.55
C TRP A 320 10.42 -4.96 8.65
N MET A 321 9.53 -5.95 8.72
CA MET A 321 9.56 -7.00 9.72
C MET A 321 10.02 -8.31 9.10
N GLU A 322 10.88 -9.03 9.82
CA GLU A 322 11.26 -10.38 9.39
C GLU A 322 10.07 -11.33 9.46
N THR A 323 9.95 -12.17 8.43
CA THR A 323 8.97 -13.24 8.37
C THR A 323 9.68 -14.55 8.10
N PRO A 324 9.53 -15.54 8.97
CA PRO A 324 10.09 -16.89 8.75
C PRO A 324 9.70 -17.44 7.38
N PRO A 325 10.60 -18.14 6.66
CA PRO A 325 10.34 -18.64 5.32
C PRO A 325 9.04 -19.44 5.19
N GLU A 326 8.71 -20.25 6.17
CA GLU A 326 7.51 -21.09 6.22
C GLU A 326 6.20 -20.26 6.27
N TRP A 327 6.26 -18.97 6.62
CA TRP A 327 5.12 -18.08 6.72
C TRP A 327 5.07 -16.98 5.64
N ARG A 328 5.96 -17.03 4.64
CA ARG A 328 6.03 -16.02 3.58
C ARG A 328 4.95 -16.23 2.53
N PHE A 329 4.01 -15.30 2.46
CA PHE A 329 2.98 -15.30 1.40
C PHE A 329 3.57 -15.09 0.01
N SER A 330 4.67 -14.33 -0.08
CA SER A 330 5.39 -14.10 -1.33
C SER A 330 5.80 -15.39 -2.01
N ASP A 331 6.28 -16.38 -1.25
CA ASP A 331 6.77 -17.65 -1.79
C ASP A 331 5.62 -18.45 -2.39
N LEU A 332 4.47 -18.50 -1.70
CA LEU A 332 3.26 -19.10 -2.25
C LEU A 332 2.81 -18.39 -3.53
N ARG A 333 2.89 -17.04 -3.55
CA ARG A 333 2.49 -16.26 -4.72
C ARG A 333 3.42 -16.50 -5.92
N ILE A 334 4.71 -16.64 -5.68
CA ILE A 334 5.69 -17.01 -6.71
C ILE A 334 5.42 -18.42 -7.25
N HIS A 335 5.08 -19.40 -6.40
CA HIS A 335 4.69 -20.73 -6.84
C HIS A 335 3.46 -20.69 -7.76
N GLU A 336 2.41 -19.95 -7.41
CA GLU A 336 1.26 -19.75 -8.31
C GLU A 336 1.64 -19.13 -9.65
N ALA A 337 2.58 -18.18 -9.65
CA ALA A 337 3.07 -17.58 -10.88
C ALA A 337 3.82 -18.61 -11.75
N ILE A 338 4.67 -19.44 -11.15
CA ILE A 338 5.39 -20.52 -11.85
C ILE A 338 4.42 -21.51 -12.47
N GLU A 339 3.36 -21.91 -11.77
CA GLU A 339 2.34 -22.85 -12.26
C GLU A 339 1.63 -22.37 -13.54
N THR A 340 1.57 -21.05 -13.79
CA THR A 340 1.04 -20.52 -15.06
C THR A 340 1.91 -20.82 -16.27
N GLY A 341 3.17 -21.20 -16.05
CA GLY A 341 4.18 -21.32 -17.11
C GLY A 341 4.59 -19.98 -17.72
N ALA A 342 4.31 -18.85 -17.05
CA ALA A 342 4.79 -17.54 -17.45
C ALA A 342 6.30 -17.40 -17.20
N THR A 343 6.97 -16.61 -18.02
CA THR A 343 8.40 -16.30 -17.88
C THR A 343 8.65 -14.95 -17.21
N ILE A 344 7.60 -14.14 -17.09
CA ILE A 344 7.62 -12.84 -16.43
C ILE A 344 6.44 -12.77 -15.47
N LEU A 345 6.70 -12.30 -14.25
CA LEU A 345 5.70 -11.86 -13.28
C LEU A 345 5.72 -10.33 -13.22
N ALA A 346 4.60 -9.71 -13.57
CA ALA A 346 4.36 -8.28 -13.52
C ALA A 346 3.58 -7.89 -12.25
#